data_b70410becdc5c6751c318388dec2785c
#
_entry.id   b70410becdc5c6751c318388dec2785c
#
_cell.length_a   1.000
_cell.length_b   1.000
_cell.length_c   1.000
_cell.angle_alpha   90.00
_cell.angle_beta   90.00
_cell.angle_gamma   90.00
#
_symmetry.space_group_name_H-M   'P 1'
#
loop_
_entity.id
_entity.type
_entity.pdbx_description
1 polymer ?
#
loop_
_entity_poly.entity_id
_entity_poly.type
_entity_poly.pdbx_seq_one_letter_code
_entity_poly.pdbx_strand_id
1 'polypeptide(L)'
;MCLQSVIFKLLSSIEAQLHVVHEPEASTSEKDQIGWNETTVVVLSGITNLLANYLDVLSSHTTFGESWKALLAHFKSLLDFKVLDINTAVFKSLRQILSKGNVKGSDTPNFDRSSIDLAWDLWSESLPIVKSDRSDKRFDNQDYLLAYVSALPEIYRLVESDLDDGRVQRMLTLLREAIQQASAAGYTADIEYLTPLQTQVLESIKIIRTDIEGIPAALIGQVAGFTALAFEPRGPPTETQRPTYVALSKASMTLSEKLILDHSSNNNIYMSGAVSASISTLSKPIVLKYSFPTITKGTSPWRQATTSALAILKAILPVITKEELEESVMRSIWSSIVTIANGVTTAFCHHLPETVNIRDDQDFDITSFLTLRELITPALGSQVIPDKTRRAYTESLFHMSLIHQPEPQELPQINQELLATLYQPRKGRTIDPTPSLRSKMSYVCFDELVSLVALHDSSPPRIKLAQAAAPYLILRAGLTLRAYIADQPLRGRMPQPLSQRRELLYILKALVKLRCEPEAIPDTPGIDSEGKKHLHRLYPLLAKAVRAAARDQEVLECVGKALDEVGMEFGL
;
A
#
# COMPACT_ATOMS: atom_id res chain seq x y z
N MET A 1 -8.31 5.56 56.10
CA MET A 1 -6.92 5.50 56.61
C MET A 1 -6.38 4.07 56.79
N CYS A 2 -7.01 3.11 57.48
CA CYS A 2 -6.43 1.77 57.67
C CYS A 2 -6.19 0.98 56.37
N LEU A 3 -7.14 0.95 55.44
CA LEU A 3 -7.03 0.16 54.19
C LEU A 3 -5.90 0.64 53.30
N GLN A 4 -5.77 1.96 53.11
CA GLN A 4 -4.69 2.58 52.32
C GLN A 4 -3.31 2.26 52.92
N SER A 5 -3.14 2.41 54.24
CA SER A 5 -1.87 2.10 54.92
C SER A 5 -1.47 0.62 54.76
N VAL A 6 -2.43 -0.30 54.78
CA VAL A 6 -2.17 -1.73 54.59
C VAL A 6 -1.79 -2.07 53.17
N ILE A 7 -2.50 -1.53 52.16
CA ILE A 7 -2.22 -1.77 50.73
C ILE A 7 -0.80 -1.26 50.38
N PHE A 8 -0.47 -0.05 50.76
CA PHE A 8 0.86 0.51 50.40
C PHE A 8 2.01 -0.16 51.17
N LYS A 9 1.80 -0.56 52.43
CA LYS A 9 2.81 -1.38 53.14
C LYS A 9 3.04 -2.72 52.44
N LEU A 10 1.96 -3.36 51.98
CA LEU A 10 2.07 -4.62 51.27
C LEU A 10 2.81 -4.46 49.94
N LEU A 11 2.49 -3.43 49.13
CA LEU A 11 3.20 -3.12 47.87
C LEU A 11 4.69 -2.82 48.13
N SER A 12 5.01 -1.99 49.12
CA SER A 12 6.38 -1.69 49.50
C SER A 12 7.17 -2.93 49.94
N SER A 13 6.51 -3.85 50.66
CA SER A 13 7.13 -5.11 51.08
C SER A 13 7.42 -6.03 49.90
N ILE A 14 6.50 -6.10 48.92
CA ILE A 14 6.71 -6.87 47.68
C ILE A 14 7.84 -6.27 46.85
N GLU A 15 7.86 -4.96 46.64
CA GLU A 15 8.95 -4.28 45.94
C GLU A 15 10.30 -4.54 46.58
N ALA A 16 10.40 -4.45 47.90
CA ALA A 16 11.62 -4.77 48.63
C ALA A 16 12.09 -6.23 48.39
N GLN A 17 11.17 -7.18 48.38
CA GLN A 17 11.49 -8.57 48.07
C GLN A 17 11.89 -8.78 46.60
N LEU A 18 11.20 -8.13 45.68
CA LEU A 18 11.56 -8.18 44.25
C LEU A 18 12.96 -7.62 44.00
N HIS A 19 13.33 -6.52 44.68
CA HIS A 19 14.69 -5.98 44.60
C HIS A 19 15.74 -7.02 45.05
N VAL A 20 15.50 -7.71 46.18
CA VAL A 20 16.42 -8.76 46.66
C VAL A 20 16.51 -9.92 45.68
N VAL A 21 15.39 -10.33 45.11
CA VAL A 21 15.29 -11.52 44.26
C VAL A 21 15.86 -11.27 42.84
N HIS A 22 15.71 -10.06 42.32
CA HIS A 22 16.18 -9.67 40.99
C HIS A 22 17.53 -8.93 41.00
N GLU A 23 18.22 -8.85 42.15
CA GLU A 23 19.54 -8.26 42.23
C GLU A 23 20.56 -9.10 41.44
N PRO A 24 21.38 -8.50 40.56
CA PRO A 24 22.28 -9.24 39.68
C PRO A 24 23.30 -10.12 40.41
N GLU A 25 23.64 -9.77 41.66
CA GLU A 25 24.60 -10.48 42.50
C GLU A 25 23.93 -11.48 43.46
N ALA A 26 22.61 -11.58 43.48
CA ALA A 26 21.91 -12.45 44.37
C ALA A 26 22.06 -13.93 43.94
N SER A 27 22.42 -14.80 44.88
CA SER A 27 22.43 -16.26 44.69
C SER A 27 21.04 -16.89 44.71
N THR A 28 20.02 -16.14 44.32
CA THR A 28 18.61 -16.55 44.37
C THR A 28 18.31 -17.53 43.24
N SER A 29 17.59 -18.62 43.53
CA SER A 29 17.23 -19.59 42.52
C SER A 29 16.19 -19.03 41.54
N GLU A 30 16.22 -19.47 40.28
CA GLU A 30 15.22 -19.13 39.26
C GLU A 30 13.79 -19.49 39.75
N LYS A 31 13.66 -20.52 40.52
CA LYS A 31 12.39 -20.97 41.12
C LYS A 31 11.84 -19.94 42.12
N ASP A 32 12.72 -19.32 42.92
CA ASP A 32 12.31 -18.30 43.88
C ASP A 32 11.91 -16.99 43.15
N GLN A 33 12.60 -16.65 42.08
CA GLN A 33 12.24 -15.52 41.21
C GLN A 33 10.83 -15.72 40.62
N ILE A 34 10.55 -16.87 40.04
CA ILE A 34 9.22 -17.22 39.48
C ILE A 34 8.16 -17.14 40.61
N GLY A 35 8.43 -17.74 41.77
CA GLY A 35 7.49 -17.73 42.90
C GLY A 35 7.13 -16.34 43.41
N TRP A 36 8.11 -15.41 43.47
CA TRP A 36 7.85 -14.02 43.85
C TRP A 36 7.14 -13.24 42.76
N ASN A 37 7.43 -13.50 41.48
CA ASN A 37 6.70 -12.89 40.37
C ASN A 37 5.22 -13.29 40.39
N GLU A 38 4.92 -14.60 40.54
CA GLU A 38 3.55 -15.12 40.66
C GLU A 38 2.84 -14.52 41.90
N THR A 39 3.51 -14.46 43.04
CA THR A 39 2.96 -13.84 44.25
C THR A 39 2.60 -12.38 44.02
N THR A 40 3.46 -11.64 43.34
CA THR A 40 3.22 -10.22 42.99
C THR A 40 1.98 -10.08 42.10
N VAL A 41 1.82 -10.93 41.10
CA VAL A 41 0.64 -10.93 40.20
C VAL A 41 -0.64 -11.21 41.00
N VAL A 42 -0.63 -12.19 41.91
CA VAL A 42 -1.81 -12.49 42.74
C VAL A 42 -2.17 -11.33 43.68
N VAL A 43 -1.17 -10.72 44.33
CA VAL A 43 -1.39 -9.58 45.22
C VAL A 43 -1.89 -8.36 44.44
N LEU A 44 -1.34 -8.06 43.29
CA LEU A 44 -1.85 -6.99 42.42
C LEU A 44 -3.30 -7.23 42.02
N SER A 45 -3.65 -8.44 41.63
CA SER A 45 -5.06 -8.81 41.31
C SER A 45 -5.99 -8.60 42.51
N GLY A 46 -5.59 -9.00 43.72
CA GLY A 46 -6.35 -8.79 44.93
C GLY A 46 -6.56 -7.31 45.24
N ILE A 47 -5.51 -6.50 45.23
CA ILE A 47 -5.56 -5.05 45.42
C ILE A 47 -6.46 -4.39 44.38
N THR A 48 -6.29 -4.78 43.10
CA THR A 48 -7.07 -4.25 41.98
C THR A 48 -8.57 -4.51 42.17
N ASN A 49 -8.95 -5.72 42.57
CA ASN A 49 -10.36 -6.08 42.83
C ASN A 49 -10.93 -5.24 43.96
N LEU A 50 -10.18 -5.02 45.03
CA LEU A 50 -10.62 -4.15 46.13
C LEU A 50 -10.81 -2.71 45.67
N LEU A 51 -9.82 -2.15 45.00
CA LEU A 51 -9.86 -0.76 44.50
C LEU A 51 -10.98 -0.55 43.48
N ALA A 52 -11.14 -1.46 42.53
CA ALA A 52 -12.17 -1.35 41.50
C ALA A 52 -13.61 -1.46 42.09
N ASN A 53 -13.82 -2.29 43.11
CA ASN A 53 -15.12 -2.46 43.71
C ASN A 53 -15.53 -1.29 44.64
N TYR A 54 -14.60 -0.58 45.22
CA TYR A 54 -14.85 0.50 46.15
C TYR A 54 -14.39 1.87 45.63
N LEU A 55 -14.12 1.99 44.31
CA LEU A 55 -13.57 3.21 43.72
C LEU A 55 -14.46 4.44 43.96
N ASP A 56 -15.78 4.28 43.86
CA ASP A 56 -16.74 5.38 44.08
C ASP A 56 -16.65 5.96 45.48
N VAL A 57 -16.47 5.09 46.50
CA VAL A 57 -16.30 5.52 47.87
C VAL A 57 -14.93 6.14 48.11
N LEU A 58 -13.90 5.57 47.49
CA LEU A 58 -12.52 6.04 47.64
C LEU A 58 -12.31 7.39 46.94
N SER A 59 -12.86 7.58 45.75
CA SER A 59 -12.72 8.83 44.99
C SER A 59 -13.41 10.03 45.64
N SER A 60 -14.43 9.80 46.48
CA SER A 60 -15.08 10.86 47.24
C SER A 60 -14.25 11.36 48.45
N HIS A 61 -13.15 10.67 48.79
CA HIS A 61 -12.34 11.02 49.95
C HIS A 61 -11.28 12.08 49.58
N THR A 62 -11.06 13.06 50.46
CA THR A 62 -10.13 14.19 50.24
C THR A 62 -8.66 13.78 50.01
N THR A 63 -8.24 12.59 50.48
CA THR A 63 -6.89 12.05 50.31
C THR A 63 -6.76 11.14 49.11
N PHE A 64 -7.78 11.05 48.24
CA PHE A 64 -7.77 10.15 47.11
C PHE A 64 -6.64 10.47 46.12
N GLY A 65 -6.44 11.73 45.78
CA GLY A 65 -5.38 12.15 44.82
C GLY A 65 -3.98 11.74 45.28
N GLU A 66 -3.66 11.89 46.59
CA GLU A 66 -2.36 11.44 47.13
C GLU A 66 -2.22 9.91 47.08
N SER A 67 -3.31 9.19 47.42
CA SER A 67 -3.31 7.73 47.37
C SER A 67 -3.19 7.21 45.94
N TRP A 68 -3.86 7.87 44.98
CA TRP A 68 -3.76 7.55 43.56
C TRP A 68 -2.34 7.75 43.06
N LYS A 69 -1.72 8.89 43.39
CA LYS A 69 -0.32 9.17 43.05
C LYS A 69 0.63 8.12 43.64
N ALA A 70 0.44 7.72 44.89
CA ALA A 70 1.24 6.68 45.53
C ALA A 70 1.08 5.32 44.82
N LEU A 71 -0.16 4.96 44.44
CA LEU A 71 -0.44 3.72 43.69
C LEU A 71 0.27 3.69 42.36
N LEU A 72 0.18 4.78 41.57
CA LEU A 72 0.85 4.87 40.28
C LEU A 72 2.37 4.88 40.40
N ALA A 73 2.93 5.45 41.50
CA ALA A 73 4.35 5.35 41.79
C ALA A 73 4.80 3.90 42.05
N HIS A 74 4.00 3.11 42.80
CA HIS A 74 4.25 1.68 42.95
C HIS A 74 4.14 0.92 41.62
N PHE A 75 3.14 1.24 40.80
CA PHE A 75 3.02 0.64 39.47
C PHE A 75 4.25 0.93 38.60
N LYS A 76 4.76 2.18 38.62
CA LYS A 76 5.99 2.56 37.91
C LYS A 76 7.21 1.79 38.42
N SER A 77 7.37 1.69 39.75
CA SER A 77 8.43 0.89 40.38
C SER A 77 8.38 -0.58 39.97
N LEU A 78 7.18 -1.18 39.91
CA LEU A 78 6.99 -2.56 39.45
C LEU A 78 7.33 -2.76 37.97
N LEU A 79 7.02 -1.78 37.12
CA LEU A 79 7.36 -1.82 35.68
C LEU A 79 8.88 -1.74 35.46
N ASP A 80 9.62 -1.08 36.34
CA ASP A 80 11.08 -0.91 36.26
C ASP A 80 11.84 -2.25 36.43
N PHE A 81 11.23 -3.28 37.03
CA PHE A 81 11.80 -4.63 37.08
C PHE A 81 11.86 -5.33 35.72
N LYS A 82 11.07 -4.86 34.74
CA LYS A 82 11.02 -5.40 33.36
C LYS A 82 10.65 -6.88 33.28
N VAL A 83 9.87 -7.37 34.24
CA VAL A 83 9.33 -8.74 34.26
C VAL A 83 7.99 -8.76 33.56
N LEU A 84 7.86 -9.55 32.48
CA LEU A 84 6.67 -9.55 31.61
C LEU A 84 5.36 -9.84 32.36
N ASP A 85 5.36 -10.82 33.27
CA ASP A 85 4.17 -11.21 34.04
C ASP A 85 3.70 -10.07 34.96
N ILE A 86 4.65 -9.44 35.66
CA ILE A 86 4.38 -8.29 36.55
C ILE A 86 3.87 -7.10 35.71
N ASN A 87 4.54 -6.80 34.61
CA ASN A 87 4.15 -5.70 33.72
C ASN A 87 2.76 -5.92 33.14
N THR A 88 2.45 -7.17 32.74
CA THR A 88 1.12 -7.57 32.27
C THR A 88 0.06 -7.34 33.36
N ALA A 89 0.36 -7.74 34.60
CA ALA A 89 -0.55 -7.56 35.74
C ALA A 89 -0.77 -6.08 36.07
N VAL A 90 0.27 -5.24 36.00
CA VAL A 90 0.16 -3.79 36.22
C VAL A 90 -0.81 -3.14 35.22
N PHE A 91 -0.66 -3.41 33.90
CA PHE A 91 -1.56 -2.82 32.90
C PHE A 91 -2.98 -3.39 32.96
N LYS A 92 -3.15 -4.67 33.27
CA LYS A 92 -4.47 -5.25 33.53
C LYS A 92 -5.12 -4.58 34.74
N SER A 93 -4.36 -4.32 35.81
CA SER A 93 -4.83 -3.62 37.00
C SER A 93 -5.23 -2.18 36.70
N LEU A 94 -4.38 -1.43 36.02
CA LEU A 94 -4.67 -0.07 35.59
C LEU A 94 -5.98 -0.02 34.78
N ARG A 95 -6.09 -0.86 33.74
CA ARG A 95 -7.30 -0.96 32.93
C ARG A 95 -8.54 -1.24 33.79
N GLN A 96 -8.49 -2.23 34.70
CA GLN A 96 -9.63 -2.64 35.51
C GLN A 96 -10.07 -1.53 36.45
N ILE A 97 -9.16 -0.80 37.09
CA ILE A 97 -9.48 0.32 37.97
C ILE A 97 -10.12 1.45 37.14
N LEU A 98 -9.51 1.83 36.01
CA LEU A 98 -10.03 2.91 35.16
C LEU A 98 -11.40 2.57 34.55
N SER A 99 -11.65 1.30 34.19
CA SER A 99 -12.94 0.87 33.64
C SER A 99 -14.10 1.02 34.60
N LYS A 100 -13.85 0.95 35.91
CA LYS A 100 -14.88 1.10 36.98
C LYS A 100 -15.09 2.56 37.37
N GLY A 101 -14.10 3.43 37.18
CA GLY A 101 -14.22 4.87 37.38
C GLY A 101 -15.19 5.58 36.43
N ASN A 102 -15.83 4.83 35.53
CA ASN A 102 -16.69 5.34 34.47
C ASN A 102 -18.09 4.70 34.59
N VAL A 103 -18.83 5.02 35.62
CA VAL A 103 -20.22 4.56 35.76
C VAL A 103 -21.09 5.26 34.72
N LYS A 104 -21.75 4.48 33.85
CA LYS A 104 -22.71 4.98 32.87
C LYS A 104 -23.77 5.82 33.55
N GLY A 105 -23.77 7.13 33.29
CA GLY A 105 -24.80 8.06 33.76
C GLY A 105 -24.33 9.18 34.70
N SER A 106 -23.05 9.25 35.06
CA SER A 106 -22.46 10.38 35.77
C SER A 106 -21.68 11.25 34.77
N ASP A 107 -22.06 12.51 34.59
CA ASP A 107 -21.37 13.50 33.75
C ASP A 107 -20.03 13.97 34.35
N THR A 108 -19.68 13.51 35.56
CA THR A 108 -18.42 13.85 36.23
C THR A 108 -17.53 12.63 36.32
N PRO A 109 -16.32 12.66 35.75
CA PRO A 109 -15.35 11.59 35.95
C PRO A 109 -14.96 11.52 37.42
N ASN A 110 -14.86 10.31 37.99
CA ASN A 110 -14.45 10.10 39.39
C ASN A 110 -13.00 10.52 39.66
N PHE A 111 -12.28 10.92 38.63
CA PHE A 111 -10.90 11.37 38.68
C PHE A 111 -10.80 12.88 38.44
N ASP A 112 -10.04 13.59 39.26
CA ASP A 112 -9.64 14.96 38.97
C ASP A 112 -8.59 15.01 37.86
N ARG A 113 -8.37 16.20 37.27
CA ARG A 113 -7.46 16.40 36.16
C ARG A 113 -6.05 15.91 36.47
N SER A 114 -5.54 16.16 37.68
CA SER A 114 -4.21 15.72 38.10
C SER A 114 -4.09 14.20 38.12
N SER A 115 -5.13 13.50 38.57
CA SER A 115 -5.19 12.03 38.57
C SER A 115 -5.24 11.43 37.17
N ILE A 116 -5.90 12.12 36.23
CA ILE A 116 -5.96 11.74 34.80
C ILE A 116 -4.58 11.90 34.16
N ASP A 117 -3.94 13.05 34.38
CA ASP A 117 -2.60 13.32 33.83
C ASP A 117 -1.56 12.31 34.34
N LEU A 118 -1.61 11.94 35.61
CA LEU A 118 -0.72 10.91 36.18
C LEU A 118 -0.94 9.52 35.54
N ALA A 119 -2.19 9.15 35.26
CA ALA A 119 -2.46 7.88 34.57
C ALA A 119 -1.98 7.91 33.11
N TRP A 120 -2.16 9.04 32.44
CA TRP A 120 -1.62 9.28 31.11
C TRP A 120 -0.10 9.18 31.08
N ASP A 121 0.58 9.86 32.01
CA ASP A 121 2.05 9.86 32.07
C ASP A 121 2.59 8.44 32.33
N LEU A 122 1.98 7.71 33.28
CA LEU A 122 2.37 6.31 33.51
C LEU A 122 2.26 5.47 32.25
N TRP A 123 1.14 5.56 31.51
CA TRP A 123 0.95 4.78 30.30
C TRP A 123 1.88 5.24 29.17
N SER A 124 1.98 6.55 28.93
CA SER A 124 2.75 7.11 27.83
C SER A 124 4.29 6.99 27.97
N GLU A 125 4.78 6.85 29.20
CA GLU A 125 6.21 6.69 29.49
C GLU A 125 6.63 5.23 29.66
N SER A 126 5.71 4.31 29.89
CA SER A 126 6.01 2.96 30.36
C SER A 126 5.96 1.87 29.29
N LEU A 127 6.03 2.20 27.98
CA LEU A 127 6.29 1.16 26.98
C LEU A 127 7.79 0.79 27.06
N PRO A 128 8.18 -0.29 27.75
CA PRO A 128 9.58 -0.64 27.85
C PRO A 128 10.07 -1.15 26.51
N ILE A 129 11.23 -0.66 26.10
CA ILE A 129 12.04 -1.33 25.09
C ILE A 129 12.54 -2.62 25.74
N VAL A 130 11.76 -3.69 25.61
CA VAL A 130 12.22 -5.00 26.03
C VAL A 130 13.25 -5.42 24.99
N LYS A 131 14.52 -5.27 25.35
CA LYS A 131 15.63 -5.85 24.59
C LYS A 131 15.45 -7.36 24.70
N SER A 132 14.76 -7.96 23.73
CA SER A 132 14.82 -9.40 23.61
C SER A 132 16.28 -9.75 23.38
N ASP A 133 16.86 -10.56 24.22
CA ASP A 133 18.06 -11.29 23.84
C ASP A 133 17.65 -12.09 22.60
N ARG A 134 18.10 -11.65 21.42
CA ARG A 134 17.68 -12.22 20.13
C ARG A 134 18.04 -13.70 19.99
N SER A 135 18.74 -14.25 21.00
CA SER A 135 19.09 -15.66 21.09
C SER A 135 18.01 -16.51 21.76
N ASP A 136 17.07 -15.94 22.51
CA ASP A 136 16.02 -16.71 23.18
C ASP A 136 14.83 -16.97 22.26
N LYS A 137 14.79 -18.20 21.72
CA LYS A 137 13.71 -18.72 20.85
C LYS A 137 12.34 -18.81 21.56
N ARG A 138 12.27 -18.60 22.87
CA ARG A 138 11.05 -18.72 23.69
C ARG A 138 10.47 -17.38 24.11
N PHE A 139 11.10 -16.27 23.75
CA PHE A 139 10.65 -14.95 24.18
C PHE A 139 9.31 -14.62 23.54
N ASP A 140 8.29 -14.42 24.38
CA ASP A 140 6.94 -14.01 24.00
C ASP A 140 6.49 -12.82 24.87
N ASN A 141 6.19 -11.69 24.23
CA ASN A 141 5.72 -10.48 24.91
C ASN A 141 4.29 -10.10 24.52
N GLN A 142 3.55 -11.00 23.86
CA GLN A 142 2.22 -10.68 23.31
C GLN A 142 1.21 -10.30 24.39
N ASP A 143 1.17 -11.05 25.50
CA ASP A 143 0.23 -10.79 26.61
C ASP A 143 0.49 -9.45 27.27
N TYR A 144 1.78 -9.08 27.42
CA TYR A 144 2.19 -7.81 27.95
C TYR A 144 1.75 -6.66 27.04
N LEU A 145 2.10 -6.72 25.75
CA LEU A 145 1.76 -5.67 24.78
C LEU A 145 0.23 -5.57 24.60
N LEU A 146 -0.48 -6.70 24.63
CA LEU A 146 -1.94 -6.71 24.60
C LEU A 146 -2.53 -6.02 25.84
N ALA A 147 -2.02 -6.29 27.04
CA ALA A 147 -2.47 -5.64 28.26
C ALA A 147 -2.20 -4.12 28.23
N TYR A 148 -1.01 -3.73 27.77
CA TYR A 148 -0.61 -2.33 27.57
C TYR A 148 -1.57 -1.59 26.63
N VAL A 149 -1.79 -2.12 25.42
CA VAL A 149 -2.69 -1.50 24.42
C VAL A 149 -4.14 -1.52 24.90
N SER A 150 -4.56 -2.58 25.60
CA SER A 150 -5.94 -2.70 26.13
C SER A 150 -6.27 -1.70 27.24
N ALA A 151 -5.28 -1.06 27.87
CA ALA A 151 -5.49 0.03 28.82
C ALA A 151 -5.82 1.36 28.12
N LEU A 152 -5.38 1.55 26.87
CA LEU A 152 -5.55 2.80 26.14
C LEU A 152 -7.01 3.26 25.99
N PRO A 153 -8.01 2.42 25.66
CA PRO A 153 -9.41 2.87 25.57
C PRO A 153 -9.94 3.51 26.84
N GLU A 154 -9.51 3.02 28.01
CA GLU A 154 -9.92 3.58 29.28
C GLU A 154 -9.25 4.92 29.56
N ILE A 155 -7.96 5.02 29.27
CA ILE A 155 -7.18 6.26 29.37
C ILE A 155 -7.69 7.29 28.36
N TYR A 156 -7.96 6.89 27.12
CA TYR A 156 -8.49 7.76 26.08
C TYR A 156 -9.78 8.45 26.51
N ARG A 157 -10.74 7.69 27.08
CA ARG A 157 -12.00 8.28 27.60
C ARG A 157 -11.80 9.35 28.66
N LEU A 158 -10.73 9.24 29.45
CA LEU A 158 -10.41 10.23 30.49
C LEU A 158 -9.79 11.50 29.90
N VAL A 159 -8.97 11.37 28.84
CA VAL A 159 -8.27 12.50 28.22
C VAL A 159 -8.98 13.09 27.00
N GLU A 160 -10.10 12.49 26.57
CA GLU A 160 -10.82 12.84 25.33
C GLU A 160 -11.27 14.31 25.30
N SER A 161 -11.66 14.88 26.45
CA SER A 161 -12.08 16.29 26.57
C SER A 161 -10.92 17.28 26.35
N ASP A 162 -9.70 16.86 26.71
CA ASP A 162 -8.47 17.66 26.63
C ASP A 162 -7.50 17.11 25.59
N LEU A 163 -8.05 16.44 24.57
CA LEU A 163 -7.25 15.82 23.51
C LEU A 163 -6.63 16.90 22.63
N ASP A 164 -5.30 16.88 22.52
CA ASP A 164 -4.52 17.69 21.61
C ASP A 164 -3.75 16.83 20.59
N ASP A 165 -3.21 17.48 19.58
CA ASP A 165 -2.42 16.80 18.54
C ASP A 165 -1.22 16.07 19.12
N GLY A 166 -0.55 16.61 20.13
CA GLY A 166 0.62 16.00 20.77
C GLY A 166 0.28 14.67 21.45
N ARG A 167 -0.83 14.61 22.19
CA ARG A 167 -1.31 13.37 22.82
C ARG A 167 -1.68 12.33 21.76
N VAL A 168 -2.36 12.74 20.67
CA VAL A 168 -2.71 11.82 19.59
C VAL A 168 -1.46 11.27 18.91
N GLN A 169 -0.51 12.11 18.54
CA GLN A 169 0.76 11.67 17.95
C GLN A 169 1.52 10.70 18.87
N ARG A 170 1.51 10.97 20.18
CA ARG A 170 2.12 10.07 21.16
C ARG A 170 1.41 8.72 21.21
N MET A 171 0.06 8.69 21.26
CA MET A 171 -0.72 7.45 21.20
C MET A 171 -0.37 6.64 19.95
N LEU A 172 -0.40 7.27 18.79
CA LEU A 172 -0.14 6.61 17.52
C LEU A 172 1.29 6.05 17.44
N THR A 173 2.27 6.81 17.94
CA THR A 173 3.66 6.35 18.02
C THR A 173 3.79 5.11 18.89
N LEU A 174 3.20 5.13 20.09
CA LEU A 174 3.25 4.01 21.03
C LEU A 174 2.53 2.77 20.51
N LEU A 175 1.39 2.93 19.83
CA LEU A 175 0.70 1.84 19.17
C LEU A 175 1.54 1.20 18.06
N ARG A 176 2.28 2.01 17.31
CA ARG A 176 3.21 1.53 16.28
C ARG A 176 4.39 0.78 16.90
N GLU A 177 4.98 1.33 17.94
CA GLU A 177 6.08 0.70 18.68
C GLU A 177 5.64 -0.64 19.26
N ALA A 178 4.44 -0.73 19.85
CA ALA A 178 3.90 -1.98 20.37
C ALA A 178 3.80 -3.08 19.29
N ILE A 179 3.32 -2.73 18.10
CA ILE A 179 3.27 -3.66 16.96
C ILE A 179 4.68 -4.09 16.51
N GLN A 180 5.63 -3.15 16.45
CA GLN A 180 6.99 -3.43 15.95
C GLN A 180 7.85 -4.22 16.94
N GLN A 181 7.57 -4.08 18.26
CA GLN A 181 8.25 -4.82 19.32
C GLN A 181 7.64 -6.21 19.57
N ALA A 182 6.50 -6.52 18.94
CA ALA A 182 5.83 -7.78 19.12
C ALA A 182 6.70 -8.96 18.70
N SER A 183 6.85 -9.92 19.62
CA SER A 183 7.56 -11.17 19.42
C SER A 183 6.76 -12.31 20.02
N ALA A 184 6.75 -13.47 19.39
CA ALA A 184 6.10 -14.67 19.89
C ALA A 184 6.83 -15.92 19.44
N ALA A 185 6.89 -16.92 20.32
CA ALA A 185 7.36 -18.25 19.98
C ALA A 185 6.31 -18.95 19.08
N GLY A 186 6.62 -19.24 17.83
CA GLY A 186 5.67 -19.93 16.94
C GLY A 186 4.78 -19.02 16.07
N TYR A 187 5.23 -17.83 15.79
CA TYR A 187 4.47 -16.83 15.03
C TYR A 187 4.31 -17.21 13.55
N THR A 188 3.20 -17.86 13.20
CA THR A 188 2.87 -18.18 11.80
C THR A 188 1.43 -17.81 11.44
N ALA A 189 0.65 -17.37 12.43
CA ALA A 189 -0.81 -17.25 12.30
C ALA A 189 -1.30 -15.91 11.72
N ASP A 190 -0.46 -14.87 11.62
CA ASP A 190 -0.87 -13.52 11.21
C ASP A 190 -0.89 -13.29 9.69
N ILE A 191 -0.92 -14.36 8.91
CA ILE A 191 -1.11 -14.31 7.45
C ILE A 191 -2.61 -14.11 7.11
N GLU A 192 -3.47 -14.93 7.72
CA GLU A 192 -4.90 -14.94 7.43
C GLU A 192 -5.71 -14.16 8.48
N TYR A 193 -5.29 -14.19 9.73
CA TYR A 193 -6.00 -13.61 10.86
C TYR A 193 -5.13 -12.64 11.64
N LEU A 194 -5.75 -11.56 12.09
CA LEU A 194 -5.12 -10.62 13.03
C LEU A 194 -4.80 -11.33 14.34
N THR A 195 -3.66 -10.99 14.94
CA THR A 195 -3.40 -11.38 16.32
C THR A 195 -4.28 -10.56 17.27
N PRO A 196 -4.50 -11.02 18.53
CA PRO A 196 -5.23 -10.23 19.51
C PRO A 196 -4.65 -8.82 19.71
N LEU A 197 -3.32 -8.69 19.72
CA LEU A 197 -2.64 -7.40 19.79
C LEU A 197 -2.95 -6.50 18.58
N GLN A 198 -2.82 -7.05 17.36
CA GLN A 198 -3.11 -6.31 16.12
C GLN A 198 -4.58 -5.85 16.07
N THR A 199 -5.49 -6.72 16.51
CA THR A 199 -6.92 -6.38 16.62
C THR A 199 -7.13 -5.24 17.60
N GLN A 200 -6.56 -5.32 18.81
CA GLN A 200 -6.70 -4.29 19.83
C GLN A 200 -6.12 -2.94 19.41
N VAL A 201 -4.99 -2.95 18.67
CA VAL A 201 -4.40 -1.71 18.13
C VAL A 201 -5.34 -1.05 17.12
N LEU A 202 -5.92 -1.82 16.18
CA LEU A 202 -6.84 -1.25 15.19
C LEU A 202 -8.15 -0.75 15.86
N GLU A 203 -8.67 -1.48 16.85
CA GLU A 203 -9.83 -1.01 17.62
C GLU A 203 -9.51 0.28 18.41
N SER A 204 -8.32 0.38 18.98
CA SER A 204 -7.86 1.60 19.67
C SER A 204 -7.75 2.80 18.72
N ILE A 205 -7.37 2.59 17.46
CA ILE A 205 -7.37 3.66 16.45
C ILE A 205 -8.79 4.12 16.11
N LYS A 206 -9.74 3.18 16.00
CA LYS A 206 -11.12 3.48 15.62
C LYS A 206 -11.90 4.31 16.64
N ILE A 207 -11.49 4.29 17.92
CA ILE A 207 -12.15 5.09 18.96
C ILE A 207 -11.68 6.55 18.98
N ILE A 208 -10.55 6.87 18.35
CA ILE A 208 -10.02 8.23 18.33
C ILE A 208 -10.95 9.11 17.51
N ARG A 209 -11.43 10.21 18.12
CA ARG A 209 -12.31 11.16 17.46
C ARG A 209 -11.63 11.85 16.30
N THR A 210 -12.40 12.13 15.24
CA THR A 210 -11.86 12.64 13.97
C THR A 210 -12.34 14.06 13.62
N ASP A 211 -13.06 14.70 14.55
CA ASP A 211 -13.61 16.05 14.38
C ASP A 211 -12.60 17.17 14.67
N ILE A 212 -11.42 16.84 15.21
CA ILE A 212 -10.33 17.80 15.45
C ILE A 212 -9.47 17.87 14.21
N GLU A 213 -9.13 19.09 13.79
CA GLU A 213 -8.26 19.34 12.64
C GLU A 213 -6.88 18.67 12.83
N GLY A 214 -6.39 18.01 11.77
CA GLY A 214 -5.10 17.28 11.82
C GLY A 214 -5.23 15.81 12.22
N ILE A 215 -6.16 15.44 13.10
CA ILE A 215 -6.29 14.06 13.55
C ILE A 215 -6.61 13.08 12.41
N PRO A 216 -7.56 13.35 11.49
CA PRO A 216 -7.80 12.45 10.36
C PRO A 216 -6.54 12.18 9.54
N ALA A 217 -5.73 13.20 9.30
CA ALA A 217 -4.48 13.05 8.56
C ALA A 217 -3.47 12.16 9.32
N ALA A 218 -3.32 12.35 10.63
CA ALA A 218 -2.46 11.54 11.47
C ALA A 218 -2.88 10.07 11.49
N LEU A 219 -4.20 9.81 11.61
CA LEU A 219 -4.76 8.45 11.59
C LEU A 219 -4.53 7.77 10.22
N ILE A 220 -4.80 8.45 9.11
CA ILE A 220 -4.57 7.94 7.77
C ILE A 220 -3.08 7.61 7.59
N GLY A 221 -2.18 8.51 7.99
CA GLY A 221 -0.73 8.29 7.93
C GLY A 221 -0.27 7.08 8.75
N GLN A 222 -0.80 6.91 9.95
CA GLN A 222 -0.50 5.77 10.81
C GLN A 222 -0.97 4.46 10.20
N VAL A 223 -2.21 4.40 9.71
CA VAL A 223 -2.79 3.21 9.08
C VAL A 223 -2.07 2.86 7.79
N ALA A 224 -1.65 3.87 7.00
CA ALA A 224 -0.77 3.67 5.85
C ALA A 224 0.57 3.05 6.27
N GLY A 225 1.14 3.47 7.39
CA GLY A 225 2.34 2.86 7.96
C GLY A 225 2.14 1.38 8.31
N PHE A 226 1.01 0.99 8.88
CA PHE A 226 0.69 -0.42 9.14
C PHE A 226 0.49 -1.23 7.86
N THR A 227 -0.11 -0.64 6.84
CA THR A 227 -0.22 -1.25 5.52
C THR A 227 1.16 -1.58 4.95
N ALA A 228 2.16 -0.72 5.16
CA ALA A 228 3.51 -0.89 4.63
C ALA A 228 4.31 -2.01 5.29
N LEU A 229 4.06 -2.34 6.58
CA LEU A 229 4.88 -3.28 7.36
C LEU A 229 5.07 -4.66 6.72
N ALA A 230 4.04 -5.18 6.04
CA ALA A 230 4.12 -6.48 5.36
C ALA A 230 5.08 -6.47 4.15
N PHE A 231 5.31 -5.31 3.55
CA PHE A 231 6.06 -5.13 2.30
C PHE A 231 7.42 -4.46 2.50
N GLU A 232 7.82 -4.21 3.74
CA GLU A 232 9.16 -3.71 4.05
C GLU A 232 10.20 -4.80 3.86
N PRO A 233 11.41 -4.46 3.35
CA PRO A 233 12.49 -5.41 3.22
C PRO A 233 12.82 -6.02 4.59
N ARG A 234 12.69 -7.33 4.70
CA ARG A 234 13.10 -8.07 5.90
C ARG A 234 14.59 -8.38 5.78
N GLY A 235 15.32 -8.19 6.88
CA GLY A 235 16.69 -8.69 6.97
C GLY A 235 16.73 -10.20 6.74
N PRO A 236 17.94 -10.81 6.61
CA PRO A 236 18.08 -12.23 6.41
C PRO A 236 17.23 -12.98 7.45
N PRO A 237 16.64 -14.14 7.09
CA PRO A 237 15.80 -14.90 7.99
C PRO A 237 16.66 -15.35 9.18
N THR A 238 16.67 -14.52 10.22
CA THR A 238 17.10 -14.97 11.52
C THR A 238 16.01 -15.88 12.03
N GLU A 239 16.35 -16.99 12.66
CA GLU A 239 15.44 -18.01 13.18
C GLU A 239 14.41 -17.49 14.19
N THR A 240 14.34 -16.19 14.43
CA THR A 240 13.37 -15.53 15.30
C THR A 240 12.06 -15.30 14.54
N GLN A 241 11.01 -15.81 15.10
CA GLN A 241 9.65 -15.79 14.59
C GLN A 241 9.06 -14.37 14.69
N ARG A 242 9.26 -13.59 13.65
CA ARG A 242 8.68 -12.24 13.53
C ARG A 242 7.31 -12.30 12.88
N PRO A 243 6.39 -11.39 13.27
CA PRO A 243 5.10 -11.21 12.61
C PRO A 243 5.25 -11.03 11.10
N THR A 244 4.32 -11.60 10.31
CA THR A 244 4.28 -11.38 8.86
C THR A 244 3.60 -10.08 8.51
N TYR A 245 2.74 -9.57 9.39
CA TYR A 245 1.90 -8.39 9.23
C TYR A 245 0.93 -8.42 8.03
N VAL A 246 0.73 -9.59 7.40
CA VAL A 246 -0.12 -9.69 6.20
C VAL A 246 -1.58 -9.38 6.53
N ALA A 247 -2.13 -10.00 7.58
CA ALA A 247 -3.50 -9.74 8.01
C ALA A 247 -3.67 -8.29 8.51
N LEU A 248 -2.68 -7.77 9.25
CA LEU A 248 -2.67 -6.36 9.67
C LEU A 248 -2.70 -5.41 8.48
N SER A 249 -1.85 -5.65 7.48
CA SER A 249 -1.80 -4.85 6.26
C SER A 249 -3.15 -4.84 5.54
N LYS A 250 -3.78 -6.01 5.35
CA LYS A 250 -5.10 -6.13 4.72
C LYS A 250 -6.19 -5.36 5.49
N ALA A 251 -6.24 -5.51 6.81
CA ALA A 251 -7.20 -4.79 7.65
C ALA A 251 -6.95 -3.27 7.64
N SER A 252 -5.67 -2.87 7.59
CA SER A 252 -5.28 -1.46 7.49
C SER A 252 -5.65 -0.85 6.14
N MET A 253 -5.57 -1.59 5.02
CA MET A 253 -6.06 -1.12 3.72
C MET A 253 -7.55 -0.74 3.79
N THR A 254 -8.38 -1.60 4.38
CA THR A 254 -9.82 -1.34 4.55
C THR A 254 -10.08 -0.15 5.49
N LEU A 255 -9.33 -0.02 6.57
CA LEU A 255 -9.47 1.10 7.50
C LEU A 255 -9.02 2.42 6.86
N SER A 256 -7.91 2.41 6.10
CA SER A 256 -7.41 3.58 5.36
C SER A 256 -8.42 4.04 4.30
N GLU A 257 -9.01 3.10 3.56
CA GLU A 257 -10.09 3.38 2.61
C GLU A 257 -11.24 4.11 3.31
N LYS A 258 -11.75 3.55 4.41
CA LYS A 258 -12.84 4.16 5.17
C LYS A 258 -12.50 5.57 5.65
N LEU A 259 -11.35 5.77 6.29
CA LEU A 259 -10.93 7.07 6.80
C LEU A 259 -10.80 8.13 5.69
N ILE A 260 -10.26 7.76 4.53
CA ILE A 260 -10.13 8.69 3.40
C ILE A 260 -11.50 9.01 2.82
N LEU A 261 -12.41 8.03 2.69
CA LEU A 261 -13.77 8.27 2.19
C LEU A 261 -14.56 9.20 3.13
N ASP A 262 -14.48 8.96 4.45
CA ASP A 262 -15.19 9.76 5.46
C ASP A 262 -14.66 11.21 5.51
N HIS A 263 -13.39 11.44 5.17
CA HIS A 263 -12.73 12.75 5.26
C HIS A 263 -12.25 13.32 3.92
N SER A 264 -12.77 12.81 2.79
CA SER A 264 -12.32 13.21 1.43
C SER A 264 -12.43 14.70 1.12
N SER A 265 -13.32 15.43 1.79
CA SER A 265 -13.48 16.88 1.66
C SER A 265 -12.55 17.70 2.58
N ASN A 266 -11.79 17.06 3.46
CA ASN A 266 -10.87 17.75 4.38
C ASN A 266 -9.52 18.01 3.67
N ASN A 267 -9.21 19.27 3.38
CA ASN A 267 -7.98 19.64 2.68
C ASN A 267 -6.69 19.24 3.44
N ASN A 268 -6.73 19.15 4.76
CA ASN A 268 -5.58 18.80 5.58
C ASN A 268 -5.05 17.39 5.26
N ILE A 269 -5.90 16.40 4.90
CA ILE A 269 -5.43 15.06 4.56
C ILE A 269 -4.56 15.04 3.29
N TYR A 270 -4.74 16.01 2.39
CA TYR A 270 -3.93 16.17 1.19
C TYR A 270 -2.64 16.93 1.49
N MET A 271 -2.74 18.09 2.17
CA MET A 271 -1.60 18.96 2.47
C MET A 271 -0.59 18.31 3.40
N SER A 272 -1.03 17.50 4.35
CA SER A 272 -0.15 16.71 5.23
C SER A 272 0.60 15.57 4.52
N GLY A 273 0.22 15.23 3.28
CA GLY A 273 0.74 14.09 2.54
C GLY A 273 0.14 12.72 2.96
N ALA A 274 -0.85 12.68 3.86
CA ALA A 274 -1.44 11.43 4.35
C ALA A 274 -2.10 10.61 3.22
N VAL A 275 -2.84 11.26 2.32
CA VAL A 275 -3.42 10.62 1.13
C VAL A 275 -2.32 10.09 0.20
N SER A 276 -1.28 10.89 -0.06
CA SER A 276 -0.15 10.46 -0.89
C SER A 276 0.56 9.23 -0.30
N ALA A 277 0.79 9.22 1.02
CA ALA A 277 1.37 8.08 1.73
C ALA A 277 0.49 6.83 1.62
N SER A 278 -0.84 6.98 1.80
CA SER A 278 -1.78 5.86 1.68
C SER A 278 -1.77 5.26 0.27
N ILE A 279 -1.88 6.08 -0.78
CA ILE A 279 -1.85 5.61 -2.18
C ILE A 279 -0.50 4.96 -2.50
N SER A 280 0.60 5.54 -2.03
CA SER A 280 1.95 4.99 -2.21
C SER A 280 2.11 3.63 -1.52
N THR A 281 1.57 3.44 -0.33
CA THR A 281 1.63 2.14 0.36
C THR A 281 0.75 1.09 -0.31
N LEU A 282 -0.43 1.46 -0.82
CA LEU A 282 -1.29 0.57 -1.61
C LEU A 282 -0.64 0.14 -2.93
N SER A 283 0.21 0.97 -3.52
CA SER A 283 0.91 0.61 -4.76
C SER A 283 1.89 -0.55 -4.57
N LYS A 284 2.48 -0.72 -3.37
CA LYS A 284 3.49 -1.76 -3.10
C LYS A 284 2.98 -3.18 -3.36
N PRO A 285 1.88 -3.65 -2.73
CA PRO A 285 1.35 -4.98 -3.01
C PRO A 285 0.88 -5.15 -4.47
N ILE A 286 0.36 -4.08 -5.10
CA ILE A 286 -0.10 -4.11 -6.49
C ILE A 286 1.08 -4.35 -7.44
N VAL A 287 2.21 -3.67 -7.23
CA VAL A 287 3.43 -3.84 -8.04
C VAL A 287 4.10 -5.19 -7.76
N LEU A 288 4.17 -5.62 -6.50
CA LEU A 288 4.76 -6.91 -6.11
C LEU A 288 3.97 -8.09 -6.65
N LYS A 289 2.65 -8.04 -6.57
CA LYS A 289 1.72 -9.06 -7.05
C LYS A 289 2.21 -10.50 -6.72
N TYR A 290 2.60 -11.27 -7.72
CA TYR A 290 3.11 -12.64 -7.54
C TYR A 290 4.52 -12.73 -6.95
N SER A 291 5.27 -11.63 -6.93
CA SER A 291 6.60 -11.59 -6.31
C SER A 291 6.53 -11.49 -4.79
N PHE A 292 5.34 -11.31 -4.22
CA PHE A 292 5.16 -11.33 -2.77
C PHE A 292 5.27 -12.77 -2.24
N PRO A 293 6.17 -13.05 -1.28
CA PRO A 293 6.53 -14.41 -0.91
C PRO A 293 5.46 -15.17 -0.13
N THR A 294 4.41 -14.48 0.33
CA THR A 294 3.38 -15.07 1.19
C THR A 294 2.11 -15.33 0.41
N ILE A 295 1.66 -16.60 0.41
CA ILE A 295 0.41 -17.03 -0.22
C ILE A 295 -0.69 -16.98 0.84
N THR A 296 -1.81 -16.34 0.53
CA THR A 296 -3.02 -16.28 1.34
C THR A 296 -4.08 -17.23 0.79
N LYS A 297 -4.87 -17.86 1.67
CA LYS A 297 -6.03 -18.67 1.28
C LYS A 297 -7.23 -17.82 0.84
N GLY A 298 -7.35 -16.62 1.44
CA GLY A 298 -8.38 -15.64 1.12
C GLY A 298 -7.98 -14.70 -0.01
N THR A 299 -8.61 -13.53 -0.08
CA THR A 299 -8.26 -12.48 -1.06
C THR A 299 -6.79 -12.10 -0.92
N SER A 300 -6.06 -12.11 -2.04
CA SER A 300 -4.65 -11.74 -2.06
C SER A 300 -4.46 -10.25 -1.70
N PRO A 301 -3.32 -9.89 -1.05
CA PRO A 301 -3.05 -8.50 -0.67
C PRO A 301 -3.12 -7.51 -1.84
N TRP A 302 -2.64 -7.91 -3.02
CA TRP A 302 -2.66 -7.06 -4.20
C TRP A 302 -4.07 -6.81 -4.76
N ARG A 303 -4.97 -7.81 -4.71
CA ARG A 303 -6.39 -7.62 -5.10
C ARG A 303 -7.10 -6.70 -4.12
N GLN A 304 -6.88 -6.89 -2.80
CA GLN A 304 -7.42 -6.00 -1.77
C GLN A 304 -6.95 -4.56 -1.97
N ALA A 305 -5.64 -4.37 -2.17
CA ALA A 305 -5.06 -3.04 -2.41
C ALA A 305 -5.61 -2.38 -3.68
N THR A 306 -5.80 -3.16 -4.78
CA THR A 306 -6.38 -2.63 -6.01
C THR A 306 -7.82 -2.16 -5.79
N THR A 307 -8.63 -2.95 -5.09
CA THR A 307 -10.02 -2.58 -4.78
C THR A 307 -10.08 -1.32 -3.92
N SER A 308 -9.30 -1.25 -2.83
CA SER A 308 -9.23 -0.07 -1.96
C SER A 308 -8.70 1.16 -2.70
N ALA A 309 -7.69 1.00 -3.56
CA ALA A 309 -7.16 2.09 -4.36
C ALA A 309 -8.20 2.67 -5.32
N LEU A 310 -8.99 1.83 -6.00
CA LEU A 310 -10.06 2.28 -6.90
C LEU A 310 -11.15 3.05 -6.14
N ALA A 311 -11.55 2.57 -4.95
CA ALA A 311 -12.53 3.25 -4.11
C ALA A 311 -12.02 4.63 -3.66
N ILE A 312 -10.77 4.70 -3.18
CA ILE A 312 -10.11 5.95 -2.79
C ILE A 312 -10.03 6.91 -3.96
N LEU A 313 -9.52 6.46 -5.12
CA LEU A 313 -9.35 7.32 -6.30
C LEU A 313 -10.68 7.89 -6.79
N LYS A 314 -11.75 7.11 -6.76
CA LYS A 314 -13.09 7.57 -7.11
C LYS A 314 -13.56 8.73 -6.22
N ALA A 315 -13.20 8.71 -4.94
CA ALA A 315 -13.57 9.77 -4.00
C ALA A 315 -12.68 11.01 -4.11
N ILE A 316 -11.35 10.84 -4.24
CA ILE A 316 -10.42 11.96 -4.18
C ILE A 316 -10.22 12.70 -5.51
N LEU A 317 -10.31 12.01 -6.67
CA LEU A 317 -10.06 12.64 -7.97
C LEU A 317 -10.95 13.85 -8.24
N PRO A 318 -12.26 13.83 -7.94
CA PRO A 318 -13.10 15.01 -8.10
C PRO A 318 -12.67 16.19 -7.22
N VAL A 319 -12.07 15.92 -6.07
CA VAL A 319 -11.60 16.95 -5.13
C VAL A 319 -10.28 17.54 -5.63
N ILE A 320 -9.27 16.73 -5.88
CA ILE A 320 -7.94 17.19 -6.31
C ILE A 320 -7.93 17.86 -7.70
N THR A 321 -8.96 17.62 -8.52
CA THR A 321 -9.10 18.30 -9.82
C THR A 321 -9.75 19.67 -9.70
N LYS A 322 -10.46 19.96 -8.61
CA LYS A 322 -11.15 21.24 -8.37
C LYS A 322 -10.36 22.18 -7.47
N GLU A 323 -9.60 21.63 -6.53
CA GLU A 323 -8.85 22.41 -5.55
C GLU A 323 -7.44 22.73 -6.06
N GLU A 324 -6.95 23.93 -5.76
CA GLU A 324 -5.58 24.33 -6.04
C GLU A 324 -4.65 23.81 -4.93
N LEU A 325 -4.27 22.52 -5.05
CA LEU A 325 -3.26 21.94 -4.18
C LEU A 325 -1.85 22.35 -4.61
N GLU A 326 -0.92 22.36 -3.67
CA GLU A 326 0.49 22.60 -3.98
C GLU A 326 1.02 21.62 -5.04
N GLU A 327 1.83 22.13 -5.95
CA GLU A 327 2.39 21.34 -7.07
C GLU A 327 3.18 20.12 -6.58
N SER A 328 3.87 20.24 -5.45
CA SER A 328 4.62 19.13 -4.81
C SER A 328 3.70 17.99 -4.38
N VAL A 329 2.57 18.32 -3.77
CA VAL A 329 1.55 17.36 -3.32
C VAL A 329 0.91 16.68 -4.52
N MET A 330 0.52 17.45 -5.53
CA MET A 330 -0.06 16.93 -6.77
C MET A 330 0.88 15.99 -7.49
N ARG A 331 2.17 16.32 -7.61
CA ARG A 331 3.19 15.45 -8.22
C ARG A 331 3.32 14.13 -7.48
N SER A 332 3.32 14.16 -6.15
CA SER A 332 3.44 12.96 -5.32
C SER A 332 2.24 12.04 -5.49
N ILE A 333 1.02 12.59 -5.42
CA ILE A 333 -0.23 11.85 -5.60
C ILE A 333 -0.26 11.21 -6.99
N TRP A 334 -0.03 11.99 -8.06
CA TRP A 334 -0.08 11.49 -9.44
C TRP A 334 1.01 10.47 -9.76
N SER A 335 2.20 10.63 -9.20
CA SER A 335 3.25 9.62 -9.32
C SER A 335 2.80 8.27 -8.74
N SER A 336 2.16 8.30 -7.57
CA SER A 336 1.63 7.10 -6.92
C SER A 336 0.45 6.50 -7.68
N ILE A 337 -0.46 7.32 -8.22
CA ILE A 337 -1.58 6.87 -9.07
C ILE A 337 -1.07 6.14 -10.33
N VAL A 338 -0.09 6.72 -11.03
CA VAL A 338 0.51 6.09 -12.21
C VAL A 338 1.24 4.81 -11.84
N THR A 339 1.88 4.75 -10.66
CA THR A 339 2.50 3.52 -10.16
C THR A 339 1.46 2.42 -9.95
N ILE A 340 0.28 2.75 -9.42
CA ILE A 340 -0.85 1.81 -9.31
C ILE A 340 -1.30 1.34 -10.70
N ALA A 341 -1.52 2.26 -11.63
CA ALA A 341 -1.96 1.92 -12.98
C ALA A 341 -0.98 0.96 -13.69
N ASN A 342 0.31 1.26 -13.57
CA ASN A 342 1.37 0.40 -14.08
C ASN A 342 1.40 -0.96 -13.38
N GLY A 343 1.23 -1.00 -12.06
CA GLY A 343 1.19 -2.24 -11.28
C GLY A 343 -0.02 -3.12 -11.63
N VAL A 344 -1.18 -2.54 -11.91
CA VAL A 344 -2.37 -3.30 -12.34
C VAL A 344 -2.14 -3.98 -13.69
N THR A 345 -1.51 -3.32 -14.64
CA THR A 345 -1.24 -3.89 -15.97
C THR A 345 -0.08 -4.89 -15.95
N THR A 346 0.90 -4.73 -15.04
CA THR A 346 2.12 -5.52 -14.97
C THR A 346 1.93 -6.78 -14.12
N ALA A 347 2.50 -7.90 -14.56
CA ALA A 347 2.68 -9.09 -13.71
C ALA A 347 3.84 -9.94 -14.24
N PHE A 348 4.73 -10.32 -13.35
CA PHE A 348 5.81 -11.26 -13.63
C PHE A 348 5.32 -12.68 -13.39
N CYS A 349 5.07 -13.42 -14.47
CA CYS A 349 4.49 -14.77 -14.43
C CYS A 349 5.55 -15.88 -14.52
N HIS A 350 6.76 -15.64 -14.05
CA HIS A 350 7.81 -16.66 -14.00
C HIS A 350 7.75 -17.40 -12.66
N HIS A 351 7.81 -18.74 -12.71
CA HIS A 351 7.83 -19.59 -11.51
C HIS A 351 6.64 -19.42 -10.55
N LEU A 352 5.42 -19.34 -11.12
CA LEU A 352 4.21 -19.23 -10.31
C LEU A 352 3.85 -20.55 -9.63
N PRO A 353 3.34 -20.51 -8.38
CA PRO A 353 2.73 -21.67 -7.75
C PRO A 353 1.53 -22.18 -8.57
N GLU A 354 1.30 -23.51 -8.54
CA GLU A 354 0.17 -24.15 -9.24
C GLU A 354 -1.21 -23.64 -8.79
N THR A 355 -1.27 -23.04 -7.60
CA THR A 355 -2.49 -22.45 -7.01
C THR A 355 -2.93 -21.14 -7.65
N VAL A 356 -2.05 -20.50 -8.46
CA VAL A 356 -2.35 -19.20 -9.09
C VAL A 356 -3.14 -19.38 -10.36
N ASN A 357 -4.36 -18.85 -10.41
CA ASN A 357 -5.18 -18.81 -11.60
C ASN A 357 -4.92 -17.53 -12.42
N ILE A 358 -3.92 -17.61 -13.31
CA ILE A 358 -3.52 -16.46 -14.15
C ILE A 358 -4.68 -15.88 -14.96
N ARG A 359 -5.63 -16.71 -15.40
CA ARG A 359 -6.76 -16.24 -16.23
C ARG A 359 -7.73 -15.39 -15.41
N ASP A 360 -8.11 -15.87 -14.23
CA ASP A 360 -8.98 -15.13 -13.32
C ASP A 360 -8.32 -13.84 -12.81
N ASP A 361 -7.05 -13.90 -12.48
CA ASP A 361 -6.26 -12.73 -12.10
C ASP A 361 -6.16 -11.70 -13.25
N GLN A 362 -5.97 -12.16 -14.48
CA GLN A 362 -5.95 -11.29 -15.65
C GLN A 362 -7.30 -10.62 -15.90
N ASP A 363 -8.40 -11.35 -15.77
CA ASP A 363 -9.75 -10.82 -15.97
C ASP A 363 -10.09 -9.79 -14.87
N PHE A 364 -9.66 -10.02 -13.61
CA PHE A 364 -9.73 -9.03 -12.53
C PHE A 364 -8.91 -7.77 -12.83
N ASP A 365 -7.66 -7.93 -13.27
CA ASP A 365 -6.78 -6.81 -13.61
C ASP A 365 -7.32 -5.99 -14.78
N ILE A 366 -7.89 -6.64 -15.80
CA ILE A 366 -8.52 -5.96 -16.96
C ILE A 366 -9.69 -5.10 -16.47
N THR A 367 -10.59 -5.67 -15.66
CA THR A 367 -11.74 -4.93 -15.14
C THR A 367 -11.28 -3.74 -14.28
N SER A 368 -10.29 -3.95 -13.43
CA SER A 368 -9.70 -2.92 -12.59
C SER A 368 -9.03 -1.81 -13.41
N PHE A 369 -8.29 -2.18 -14.46
CA PHE A 369 -7.63 -1.22 -15.33
C PHE A 369 -8.64 -0.39 -16.14
N LEU A 370 -9.69 -1.02 -16.67
CA LEU A 370 -10.74 -0.29 -17.40
C LEU A 370 -11.42 0.75 -16.50
N THR A 371 -11.74 0.39 -15.26
CA THR A 371 -12.29 1.34 -14.28
C THR A 371 -11.28 2.45 -13.96
N LEU A 372 -10.03 2.09 -13.74
CA LEU A 372 -8.98 3.04 -13.38
C LEU A 372 -8.73 4.07 -14.50
N ARG A 373 -8.62 3.63 -15.77
CA ARG A 373 -8.42 4.53 -16.90
C ARG A 373 -9.53 5.56 -17.04
N GLU A 374 -10.79 5.15 -16.84
CA GLU A 374 -11.95 6.06 -16.88
C GLU A 374 -11.83 7.17 -15.83
N LEU A 375 -11.29 6.83 -14.66
CA LEU A 375 -11.08 7.78 -13.58
C LEU A 375 -9.91 8.73 -13.84
N ILE A 376 -8.76 8.21 -14.32
CA ILE A 376 -7.51 8.98 -14.38
C ILE A 376 -7.30 9.71 -15.70
N THR A 377 -7.74 9.16 -16.85
CA THR A 377 -7.44 9.71 -18.18
C THR A 377 -7.92 11.16 -18.35
N PRO A 378 -9.11 11.58 -17.87
CA PRO A 378 -9.55 12.96 -18.02
C PRO A 378 -8.64 14.00 -17.36
N ALA A 379 -8.02 13.64 -16.23
CA ALA A 379 -7.16 14.54 -15.46
C ALA A 379 -5.67 14.39 -15.79
N LEU A 380 -5.23 13.21 -16.25
CA LEU A 380 -3.81 12.90 -16.52
C LEU A 380 -3.16 13.85 -17.55
N GLY A 381 -3.95 14.43 -18.46
CA GLY A 381 -3.51 15.44 -19.42
C GLY A 381 -3.33 16.84 -18.86
N SER A 382 -3.75 17.11 -17.62
CA SER A 382 -3.68 18.43 -17.00
C SER A 382 -2.26 19.00 -17.01
N GLN A 383 -2.16 20.34 -17.09
CA GLN A 383 -0.86 21.05 -17.09
C GLN A 383 -0.06 20.84 -15.80
N VAL A 384 -0.75 20.65 -14.68
CA VAL A 384 -0.13 20.45 -13.36
C VAL A 384 0.64 19.13 -13.29
N ILE A 385 0.28 18.14 -14.12
CA ILE A 385 0.94 16.82 -14.12
C ILE A 385 2.20 16.89 -14.97
N PRO A 386 3.36 16.46 -14.44
CA PRO A 386 4.61 16.46 -15.20
C PRO A 386 4.59 15.54 -16.42
N ASP A 387 5.26 15.93 -17.50
CA ASP A 387 5.41 15.10 -18.71
C ASP A 387 6.06 13.74 -18.39
N LYS A 388 6.98 13.70 -17.43
CA LYS A 388 7.60 12.44 -16.97
C LYS A 388 6.56 11.44 -16.47
N THR A 389 5.54 11.91 -15.74
CA THR A 389 4.46 11.05 -15.21
C THR A 389 3.60 10.50 -16.34
N ARG A 390 3.22 11.33 -17.31
CA ARG A 390 2.50 10.89 -18.53
C ARG A 390 3.30 9.87 -19.33
N ARG A 391 4.59 10.14 -19.54
CA ARG A 391 5.48 9.20 -20.24
C ARG A 391 5.61 7.87 -19.50
N ALA A 392 5.75 7.87 -18.18
CA ALA A 392 5.82 6.64 -17.38
C ALA A 392 4.56 5.77 -17.54
N TYR A 393 3.38 6.41 -17.65
CA TYR A 393 2.13 5.70 -17.92
C TYR A 393 2.13 5.07 -19.33
N THR A 394 2.42 5.85 -20.36
CA THR A 394 2.38 5.40 -21.75
C THR A 394 3.51 4.39 -22.08
N GLU A 395 4.68 4.54 -21.47
CA GLU A 395 5.79 3.59 -21.56
C GLU A 395 5.42 2.23 -20.96
N SER A 396 4.77 2.23 -19.80
CA SER A 396 4.26 0.99 -19.20
C SER A 396 3.23 0.30 -20.08
N LEU A 397 2.29 1.06 -20.65
CA LEU A 397 1.32 0.53 -21.61
C LEU A 397 2.01 -0.10 -22.83
N PHE A 398 3.05 0.56 -23.35
CA PHE A 398 3.85 0.01 -24.44
C PHE A 398 4.46 -1.34 -24.07
N HIS A 399 5.17 -1.43 -22.96
CA HIS A 399 5.81 -2.67 -22.52
C HIS A 399 4.79 -3.80 -22.30
N MET A 400 3.65 -3.47 -21.68
CA MET A 400 2.60 -4.46 -21.41
C MET A 400 1.79 -4.84 -22.65
N SER A 401 1.77 -4.00 -23.69
CA SER A 401 1.11 -4.31 -24.96
C SER A 401 1.85 -5.35 -25.81
N LEU A 402 3.12 -5.64 -25.49
CA LEU A 402 3.94 -6.61 -26.23
C LEU A 402 3.46 -8.04 -25.94
N ILE A 403 2.86 -8.68 -26.94
CA ILE A 403 2.46 -10.10 -26.87
C ILE A 403 3.66 -11.01 -27.09
N HIS A 404 4.47 -10.71 -28.10
CA HIS A 404 5.72 -11.40 -28.39
C HIS A 404 6.87 -10.45 -28.08
N GLN A 405 7.68 -10.80 -27.09
CA GLN A 405 8.76 -9.92 -26.63
C GLN A 405 9.82 -9.74 -27.71
N PRO A 406 10.20 -8.49 -28.05
CA PRO A 406 11.33 -8.21 -28.90
C PRO A 406 12.64 -8.59 -28.19
N GLU A 407 13.73 -8.70 -28.92
CA GLU A 407 15.04 -8.84 -28.30
C GLU A 407 15.46 -7.55 -27.58
N PRO A 408 16.23 -7.63 -26.48
CA PRO A 408 16.61 -6.44 -25.70
C PRO A 408 17.27 -5.33 -26.55
N GLN A 409 18.04 -5.70 -27.57
CA GLN A 409 18.67 -4.75 -28.49
C GLN A 409 17.71 -4.08 -29.49
N GLU A 410 16.49 -4.57 -29.62
CA GLU A 410 15.45 -3.98 -30.46
C GLU A 410 14.69 -2.87 -29.72
N LEU A 411 14.75 -2.87 -28.39
CA LEU A 411 14.18 -1.83 -27.57
C LEU A 411 15.09 -0.60 -27.51
N PRO A 412 14.52 0.61 -27.45
CA PRO A 412 15.31 1.84 -27.33
C PRO A 412 16.15 1.82 -26.05
N GLN A 413 17.43 2.20 -26.17
CA GLN A 413 18.28 2.37 -25.00
C GLN A 413 18.07 3.76 -24.37
N ILE A 414 18.42 3.90 -23.08
CA ILE A 414 18.12 5.07 -22.22
C ILE A 414 18.53 6.43 -22.85
N ASN A 415 19.55 6.45 -23.73
CA ASN A 415 20.06 7.67 -24.34
C ASN A 415 19.80 7.75 -25.86
N GLN A 416 18.93 6.92 -26.42
CA GLN A 416 18.60 6.92 -27.84
C GLN A 416 17.24 7.56 -28.09
N GLU A 417 17.12 8.20 -29.28
CA GLU A 417 15.82 8.62 -29.78
C GLU A 417 14.90 7.40 -29.92
N LEU A 418 13.69 7.50 -29.36
CA LEU A 418 12.76 6.39 -29.19
C LEU A 418 12.48 5.62 -30.50
N LEU A 419 12.39 6.30 -31.62
CA LEU A 419 12.10 5.71 -32.93
C LEU A 419 13.33 5.36 -33.75
N ALA A 420 14.53 5.70 -33.32
CA ALA A 420 15.77 5.51 -34.10
C ALA A 420 16.01 4.04 -34.46
N THR A 421 15.63 3.11 -33.59
CA THR A 421 15.83 1.68 -33.82
C THR A 421 14.89 1.09 -34.87
N LEU A 422 13.72 1.71 -35.12
CA LEU A 422 12.71 1.16 -36.03
C LEU A 422 13.19 0.99 -37.47
N TYR A 423 14.01 1.90 -37.94
CA TYR A 423 14.44 1.93 -39.34
C TYR A 423 15.76 1.19 -39.59
N GLN A 424 16.39 0.68 -38.53
CA GLN A 424 17.61 -0.10 -38.61
C GLN A 424 17.31 -1.53 -39.11
N PRO A 425 18.22 -2.16 -39.87
CA PRO A 425 18.09 -3.56 -40.25
C PRO A 425 17.96 -4.47 -39.04
N ARG A 426 17.11 -5.48 -39.14
CA ARG A 426 16.93 -6.52 -38.11
C ARG A 426 17.28 -7.88 -38.70
N LYS A 427 18.00 -8.70 -37.95
CA LYS A 427 18.23 -10.10 -38.28
C LYS A 427 16.97 -10.90 -37.98
N GLY A 428 16.49 -11.71 -38.94
CA GLY A 428 15.33 -12.58 -38.72
C GLY A 428 15.63 -13.67 -37.70
N ARG A 429 14.58 -14.09 -36.98
CA ARG A 429 14.61 -15.17 -35.98
C ARG A 429 14.23 -16.49 -36.61
N THR A 430 14.94 -17.54 -36.26
CA THR A 430 14.63 -18.93 -36.63
C THR A 430 13.74 -19.62 -35.60
N ILE A 431 13.73 -19.11 -34.36
CA ILE A 431 12.93 -19.62 -33.25
C ILE A 431 11.80 -18.61 -32.97
N ASP A 432 10.58 -19.10 -32.94
CA ASP A 432 9.42 -18.27 -32.65
C ASP A 432 9.36 -17.86 -31.18
N PRO A 433 9.15 -16.58 -30.89
CA PRO A 433 8.95 -16.15 -29.52
C PRO A 433 7.63 -16.68 -28.97
N THR A 434 7.64 -17.11 -27.71
CA THR A 434 6.42 -17.53 -27.01
C THR A 434 5.54 -16.31 -26.70
N PRO A 435 4.22 -16.42 -26.88
CA PRO A 435 3.32 -15.33 -26.54
C PRO A 435 3.22 -15.14 -25.03
N SER A 436 2.96 -13.92 -24.59
CA SER A 436 2.69 -13.59 -23.20
C SER A 436 1.50 -14.42 -22.65
N LEU A 437 1.65 -14.93 -21.43
CA LEU A 437 0.57 -15.61 -20.71
C LEU A 437 -0.63 -14.67 -20.44
N ARG A 438 -0.39 -13.35 -20.44
CA ARG A 438 -1.39 -12.30 -20.25
C ARG A 438 -1.74 -11.54 -21.53
N SER A 439 -1.87 -12.27 -22.65
CA SER A 439 -2.11 -11.69 -23.98
C SER A 439 -3.39 -10.85 -24.06
N LYS A 440 -4.47 -11.18 -23.31
CA LYS A 440 -5.67 -10.34 -23.25
C LYS A 440 -5.37 -8.94 -22.68
N MET A 441 -4.59 -8.86 -21.60
CA MET A 441 -4.14 -7.58 -21.04
C MET A 441 -3.27 -6.81 -22.04
N SER A 442 -2.43 -7.52 -22.80
CA SER A 442 -1.60 -6.89 -23.82
C SER A 442 -2.42 -6.21 -24.92
N TYR A 443 -3.53 -6.83 -25.36
CA TYR A 443 -4.44 -6.16 -26.28
C TYR A 443 -5.13 -4.94 -25.65
N VAL A 444 -5.56 -5.03 -24.39
CA VAL A 444 -6.17 -3.90 -23.68
C VAL A 444 -5.19 -2.72 -23.54
N CYS A 445 -3.91 -2.99 -23.24
CA CYS A 445 -2.88 -1.95 -23.17
C CYS A 445 -2.61 -1.32 -24.56
N PHE A 446 -2.64 -2.12 -25.62
CA PHE A 446 -2.52 -1.61 -26.99
C PHE A 446 -3.72 -0.73 -27.38
N ASP A 447 -4.95 -1.17 -27.07
CA ASP A 447 -6.17 -0.41 -27.32
C ASP A 447 -6.17 0.93 -26.56
N GLU A 448 -5.64 0.94 -25.34
CA GLU A 448 -5.46 2.19 -24.59
C GLU A 448 -4.48 3.12 -25.27
N LEU A 449 -3.32 2.64 -25.76
CA LEU A 449 -2.38 3.47 -26.55
C LEU A 449 -3.07 4.06 -27.79
N VAL A 450 -3.87 3.27 -28.50
CA VAL A 450 -4.64 3.74 -29.66
C VAL A 450 -5.65 4.82 -29.23
N SER A 451 -6.37 4.58 -28.14
CA SER A 451 -7.37 5.52 -27.61
C SER A 451 -6.75 6.85 -27.19
N LEU A 452 -5.55 6.81 -26.57
CA LEU A 452 -4.85 8.04 -26.14
C LEU A 452 -4.37 8.89 -27.33
N VAL A 453 -4.01 8.27 -28.45
CA VAL A 453 -3.54 8.94 -29.66
C VAL A 453 -4.69 9.37 -30.56
N ALA A 454 -5.86 8.75 -30.43
CA ALA A 454 -7.01 9.03 -31.26
C ALA A 454 -7.50 10.50 -31.12
N LEU A 455 -8.03 11.01 -32.24
CA LEU A 455 -8.71 12.31 -32.25
C LEU A 455 -9.99 12.24 -31.39
N HIS A 456 -10.08 13.15 -30.46
CA HIS A 456 -11.25 13.37 -29.60
C HIS A 456 -11.79 14.80 -29.76
N ASP A 457 -11.65 15.60 -28.71
CA ASP A 457 -12.12 16.99 -28.62
C ASP A 457 -11.03 18.04 -28.86
N SER A 458 -9.81 17.60 -29.16
CA SER A 458 -8.61 18.43 -29.33
C SER A 458 -8.38 19.44 -28.19
N SER A 459 -8.81 19.08 -26.99
CA SER A 459 -8.54 19.90 -25.80
C SER A 459 -7.06 19.80 -25.42
N PRO A 460 -6.47 20.86 -24.81
CA PRO A 460 -5.07 20.86 -24.42
C PRO A 460 -4.63 19.66 -23.57
N PRO A 461 -5.45 19.15 -22.62
CA PRO A 461 -5.12 17.91 -21.89
C PRO A 461 -5.07 16.69 -22.80
N ARG A 462 -5.96 16.57 -23.76
CA ARG A 462 -5.98 15.44 -24.71
C ARG A 462 -4.79 15.47 -25.66
N ILE A 463 -4.43 16.64 -26.18
CA ILE A 463 -3.25 16.83 -27.00
C ILE A 463 -1.97 16.37 -26.27
N LYS A 464 -1.79 16.75 -25.00
CA LYS A 464 -0.63 16.32 -24.19
C LYS A 464 -0.57 14.81 -23.97
N LEU A 465 -1.72 14.17 -23.76
CA LEU A 465 -1.77 12.70 -23.66
C LEU A 465 -1.42 12.04 -24.99
N ALA A 466 -1.97 12.54 -26.08
CA ALA A 466 -1.68 12.04 -27.42
C ALA A 466 -0.19 12.20 -27.79
N GLN A 467 0.41 13.34 -27.46
CA GLN A 467 1.85 13.59 -27.64
C GLN A 467 2.73 12.63 -26.82
N ALA A 468 2.29 12.28 -25.61
CA ALA A 468 3.02 11.30 -24.78
C ALA A 468 2.88 9.87 -25.28
N ALA A 469 1.72 9.49 -25.85
CA ALA A 469 1.42 8.13 -26.28
C ALA A 469 1.85 7.81 -27.72
N ALA A 470 1.80 8.78 -28.62
CA ALA A 470 2.05 8.57 -30.06
C ALA A 470 3.40 7.93 -30.38
N PRO A 471 4.54 8.34 -29.79
CA PRO A 471 5.82 7.70 -30.04
C PRO A 471 5.83 6.21 -29.64
N TYR A 472 5.18 5.86 -28.54
CA TYR A 472 5.10 4.48 -28.06
C TYR A 472 4.16 3.62 -28.92
N LEU A 473 3.05 4.20 -29.43
CA LEU A 473 2.18 3.51 -30.39
C LEU A 473 2.92 3.20 -31.70
N ILE A 474 3.66 4.18 -32.25
CA ILE A 474 4.46 4.00 -33.47
C ILE A 474 5.54 2.94 -33.24
N LEU A 475 6.26 3.02 -32.11
CA LEU A 475 7.27 2.03 -31.74
C LEU A 475 6.65 0.63 -31.64
N ARG A 476 5.51 0.49 -30.98
CA ARG A 476 4.80 -0.78 -30.79
C ARG A 476 4.43 -1.42 -32.13
N ALA A 477 3.83 -0.66 -33.01
CA ALA A 477 3.43 -1.11 -34.33
C ALA A 477 4.65 -1.41 -35.23
N GLY A 478 5.63 -0.53 -35.19
CA GLY A 478 6.87 -0.67 -35.95
C GLY A 478 7.68 -1.91 -35.57
N LEU A 479 7.77 -2.26 -34.29
CA LEU A 479 8.44 -3.48 -33.83
C LEU A 479 7.78 -4.74 -34.38
N THR A 480 6.44 -4.79 -34.39
CA THR A 480 5.71 -5.95 -34.96
C THR A 480 5.89 -6.05 -36.45
N LEU A 481 5.78 -4.94 -37.19
CA LEU A 481 6.04 -4.92 -38.64
C LEU A 481 7.48 -5.33 -38.98
N ARG A 482 8.44 -4.80 -38.23
CA ARG A 482 9.86 -5.11 -38.41
C ARG A 482 10.18 -6.58 -38.14
N ALA A 483 9.54 -7.16 -37.09
CA ALA A 483 9.62 -8.59 -36.81
C ALA A 483 9.07 -9.42 -38.00
N TYR A 484 7.88 -9.07 -38.47
CA TYR A 484 7.27 -9.73 -39.63
C TYR A 484 8.14 -9.68 -40.86
N ILE A 485 8.65 -8.50 -41.24
CA ILE A 485 9.50 -8.30 -42.43
C ILE A 485 10.77 -9.15 -42.36
N ALA A 486 11.38 -9.28 -41.19
CA ALA A 486 12.63 -10.02 -41.02
C ALA A 486 12.43 -11.54 -40.90
N ASP A 487 11.39 -11.99 -40.21
CA ASP A 487 11.17 -13.40 -39.86
C ASP A 487 10.44 -14.17 -40.99
N GLN A 488 9.46 -13.55 -41.69
CA GLN A 488 8.67 -14.22 -42.70
C GLN A 488 9.48 -14.81 -43.87
N PRO A 489 10.51 -14.12 -44.42
CA PRO A 489 11.32 -14.70 -45.46
C PRO A 489 12.06 -15.97 -45.05
N LEU A 490 12.46 -16.11 -43.79
CA LEU A 490 13.16 -17.30 -43.30
C LEU A 490 12.25 -18.55 -43.22
N ARG A 491 10.92 -18.35 -43.18
CA ARG A 491 9.93 -19.43 -43.16
C ARG A 491 9.69 -20.04 -44.53
N GLY A 492 10.14 -19.41 -45.61
CA GLY A 492 9.89 -19.88 -46.98
C GLY A 492 8.38 -19.97 -47.28
N ARG A 493 7.85 -21.19 -47.37
CA ARG A 493 6.41 -21.44 -47.67
C ARG A 493 5.54 -21.60 -46.40
N MET A 494 6.16 -21.71 -45.23
CA MET A 494 5.41 -21.90 -43.99
C MET A 494 4.69 -20.62 -43.60
N PRO A 495 3.45 -20.69 -43.13
CA PRO A 495 2.72 -19.52 -42.63
C PRO A 495 3.34 -19.02 -41.34
N GLN A 496 3.04 -17.75 -41.02
CA GLN A 496 3.37 -17.18 -39.71
C GLN A 496 2.59 -17.92 -38.61
N PRO A 497 3.18 -18.11 -37.39
CA PRO A 497 2.46 -18.66 -36.26
C PRO A 497 1.17 -17.88 -35.98
N LEU A 498 0.12 -18.60 -35.61
CA LEU A 498 -1.22 -18.03 -35.49
C LEU A 498 -1.30 -16.85 -34.52
N SER A 499 -0.55 -16.92 -33.41
CA SER A 499 -0.51 -15.84 -32.41
C SER A 499 0.13 -14.56 -32.97
N GLN A 500 1.27 -14.69 -33.69
CA GLN A 500 1.96 -13.57 -34.32
C GLN A 500 1.14 -12.96 -35.46
N ARG A 501 0.49 -13.82 -36.26
CA ARG A 501 -0.39 -13.37 -37.34
C ARG A 501 -1.60 -12.60 -36.81
N ARG A 502 -2.22 -13.08 -35.73
CA ARG A 502 -3.33 -12.37 -35.07
C ARG A 502 -2.89 -11.01 -34.53
N GLU A 503 -1.75 -10.95 -33.89
CA GLU A 503 -1.19 -9.70 -33.38
C GLU A 503 -0.95 -8.69 -34.51
N LEU A 504 -0.29 -9.11 -35.60
CA LEU A 504 -0.02 -8.26 -36.76
C LEU A 504 -1.31 -7.71 -37.38
N LEU A 505 -2.28 -8.59 -37.67
CA LEU A 505 -3.56 -8.18 -38.25
C LEU A 505 -4.35 -7.25 -37.32
N TYR A 506 -4.33 -7.50 -36.01
CA TYR A 506 -4.98 -6.65 -35.02
C TYR A 506 -4.41 -5.23 -35.05
N ILE A 507 -3.10 -5.12 -35.03
CA ILE A 507 -2.39 -3.83 -35.09
C ILE A 507 -2.67 -3.11 -36.40
N LEU A 508 -2.52 -3.79 -37.56
CA LEU A 508 -2.76 -3.18 -38.86
C LEU A 508 -4.19 -2.65 -39.00
N LYS A 509 -5.19 -3.45 -38.59
CA LYS A 509 -6.60 -3.04 -38.62
C LYS A 509 -6.88 -1.84 -37.72
N ALA A 510 -6.24 -1.76 -36.54
CA ALA A 510 -6.36 -0.61 -35.64
C ALA A 510 -5.72 0.65 -36.24
N LEU A 511 -4.52 0.55 -36.81
CA LEU A 511 -3.82 1.67 -37.44
C LEU A 511 -4.58 2.26 -38.64
N VAL A 512 -5.16 1.41 -39.50
CA VAL A 512 -5.97 1.86 -40.65
C VAL A 512 -7.20 2.65 -40.18
N LYS A 513 -7.85 2.20 -39.09
CA LYS A 513 -9.02 2.87 -38.52
C LYS A 513 -8.69 4.15 -37.76
N LEU A 514 -7.49 4.24 -37.19
CA LEU A 514 -7.08 5.35 -36.35
C LEU A 514 -7.03 6.66 -37.15
N ARG A 515 -7.65 7.68 -36.60
CA ARG A 515 -7.37 9.09 -36.91
C ARG A 515 -6.71 9.68 -35.68
N CYS A 516 -5.46 10.07 -35.81
CA CYS A 516 -4.71 10.60 -34.68
C CYS A 516 -4.98 12.10 -34.46
N GLU A 517 -4.81 12.53 -33.22
CA GLU A 517 -4.80 13.96 -32.87
C GLU A 517 -3.75 14.67 -33.72
N PRO A 518 -4.08 15.75 -34.46
CA PRO A 518 -3.17 16.41 -35.39
C PRO A 518 -1.84 16.86 -34.76
N GLU A 519 -1.90 17.34 -33.51
CA GLU A 519 -0.72 17.80 -32.79
C GLU A 519 0.05 16.70 -32.04
N ALA A 520 -0.44 15.44 -32.06
CA ALA A 520 0.20 14.31 -31.37
C ALA A 520 1.56 13.92 -31.97
N ILE A 521 1.71 14.08 -33.27
CA ILE A 521 2.89 13.68 -34.05
C ILE A 521 3.38 14.89 -34.82
N PRO A 522 4.68 15.23 -34.74
CA PRO A 522 5.24 16.32 -35.52
C PRO A 522 5.05 16.11 -37.02
N ASP A 523 4.86 17.18 -37.78
CA ASP A 523 4.70 17.14 -39.23
C ASP A 523 5.93 16.55 -39.91
N THR A 524 5.68 15.84 -41.00
CA THR A 524 6.75 15.42 -41.90
C THR A 524 7.00 16.55 -42.91
N PRO A 525 8.24 17.05 -43.10
CA PRO A 525 8.50 18.14 -44.01
C PRO A 525 7.92 17.88 -45.39
N GLY A 526 7.13 18.81 -45.91
CA GLY A 526 6.49 18.72 -47.23
C GLY A 526 5.25 17.83 -47.33
N ILE A 527 4.74 17.32 -46.20
CA ILE A 527 3.52 16.50 -46.16
C ILE A 527 2.54 17.11 -45.16
N ASP A 528 1.42 17.55 -45.67
CA ASP A 528 0.31 18.05 -44.86
C ASP A 528 -0.67 16.90 -44.58
N SER A 529 -0.67 16.39 -43.34
CA SER A 529 -1.51 15.26 -42.92
C SER A 529 -2.39 15.65 -41.76
N GLU A 530 -3.68 15.45 -41.92
CA GLU A 530 -4.64 15.83 -40.88
C GLU A 530 -4.96 14.73 -39.84
N GLY A 531 -4.68 13.47 -40.13
CA GLY A 531 -5.08 12.40 -39.20
C GLY A 531 -4.35 11.09 -39.34
N LYS A 532 -3.47 10.93 -40.33
CA LYS A 532 -2.75 9.68 -40.61
C LYS A 532 -1.23 9.78 -40.41
N LYS A 533 -0.75 10.77 -39.70
CA LYS A 533 0.68 11.01 -39.43
C LYS A 533 1.42 9.77 -38.89
N HIS A 534 0.75 8.91 -38.13
CA HIS A 534 1.29 7.62 -37.65
C HIS A 534 1.61 6.66 -38.81
N LEU A 535 0.77 6.58 -39.86
CA LEU A 535 1.05 5.78 -41.05
C LEU A 535 2.20 6.35 -41.86
N HIS A 536 2.33 7.67 -41.97
CA HIS A 536 3.49 8.29 -42.62
C HIS A 536 4.80 7.90 -41.94
N ARG A 537 4.83 7.88 -40.61
CA ARG A 537 6.01 7.41 -39.85
C ARG A 537 6.30 5.93 -40.05
N LEU A 538 5.29 5.10 -40.28
CA LEU A 538 5.42 3.67 -40.52
C LEU A 538 5.55 3.30 -42.00
N TYR A 539 5.42 4.27 -42.94
CA TYR A 539 5.44 4.04 -44.38
C TYR A 539 6.63 3.20 -44.87
N PRO A 540 7.88 3.45 -44.44
CA PRO A 540 9.03 2.65 -44.90
C PRO A 540 8.94 1.16 -44.52
N LEU A 541 8.27 0.86 -43.39
CA LEU A 541 8.04 -0.51 -42.95
C LEU A 541 6.83 -1.14 -43.66
N LEU A 542 5.76 -0.39 -43.88
CA LEU A 542 4.59 -0.84 -44.64
C LEU A 542 4.96 -1.20 -46.08
N ALA A 543 5.74 -0.36 -46.74
CA ALA A 543 6.22 -0.62 -48.11
C ALA A 543 7.08 -1.90 -48.18
N LYS A 544 7.96 -2.15 -47.22
CA LYS A 544 8.76 -3.39 -47.13
C LYS A 544 7.89 -4.61 -46.83
N ALA A 545 6.83 -4.44 -46.02
CA ALA A 545 5.92 -5.52 -45.61
C ALA A 545 5.13 -6.11 -46.77
N VAL A 546 4.88 -5.35 -47.87
CA VAL A 546 4.21 -5.84 -49.10
C VAL A 546 4.91 -7.09 -49.63
N ARG A 547 6.25 -7.08 -49.72
CA ARG A 547 7.03 -8.22 -50.22
C ARG A 547 6.93 -9.44 -49.30
N ALA A 548 6.95 -9.22 -47.99
CA ALA A 548 6.82 -10.28 -47.00
C ALA A 548 5.39 -10.87 -46.98
N ALA A 549 4.37 -10.05 -47.25
CA ALA A 549 2.97 -10.41 -47.24
C ALA A 549 2.48 -11.10 -48.52
N ALA A 550 3.29 -11.24 -49.58
CA ALA A 550 2.90 -11.75 -50.90
C ALA A 550 2.18 -13.10 -50.87
N ARG A 551 2.28 -13.87 -49.79
CA ARG A 551 1.67 -15.20 -49.64
C ARG A 551 0.55 -15.24 -48.58
N ASP A 552 0.25 -14.15 -47.91
CA ASP A 552 -0.85 -14.01 -46.94
C ASP A 552 -1.78 -12.90 -47.40
N GLN A 553 -2.84 -13.30 -48.09
CA GLN A 553 -3.81 -12.40 -48.71
C GLN A 553 -4.39 -11.38 -47.72
N GLU A 554 -4.76 -11.81 -46.51
CA GLU A 554 -5.39 -10.93 -45.51
C GLU A 554 -4.38 -9.88 -45.00
N VAL A 555 -3.12 -10.27 -44.76
CA VAL A 555 -2.07 -9.34 -44.35
C VAL A 555 -1.75 -8.36 -45.49
N LEU A 556 -1.68 -8.86 -46.74
CA LEU A 556 -1.45 -8.03 -47.92
C LEU A 556 -2.55 -6.97 -48.11
N GLU A 557 -3.81 -7.36 -47.93
CA GLU A 557 -4.97 -6.46 -48.03
C GLU A 557 -4.92 -5.39 -46.92
N CYS A 558 -4.56 -5.78 -45.70
CA CYS A 558 -4.44 -4.79 -44.59
C CYS A 558 -3.30 -3.82 -44.81
N VAL A 559 -2.15 -4.29 -45.29
CA VAL A 559 -0.99 -3.43 -45.64
C VAL A 559 -1.36 -2.53 -46.82
N GLY A 560 -2.04 -3.06 -47.86
CA GLY A 560 -2.53 -2.28 -48.99
C GLY A 560 -3.46 -1.13 -48.52
N LYS A 561 -4.46 -1.43 -47.71
CA LYS A 561 -5.33 -0.37 -47.12
C LYS A 561 -4.57 0.70 -46.35
N ALA A 562 -3.53 0.29 -45.60
CA ALA A 562 -2.72 1.28 -44.88
C ALA A 562 -1.91 2.19 -45.84
N LEU A 563 -1.44 1.65 -46.97
CA LEU A 563 -0.76 2.42 -48.01
C LEU A 563 -1.73 3.31 -48.80
N ASP A 564 -2.95 2.81 -49.09
CA ASP A 564 -4.03 3.59 -49.74
C ASP A 564 -4.41 4.82 -48.90
N GLU A 565 -4.54 4.66 -47.58
CA GLU A 565 -4.80 5.78 -46.64
C GLU A 565 -3.69 6.84 -46.68
N VAL A 566 -2.41 6.39 -46.83
CA VAL A 566 -1.27 7.32 -47.02
C VAL A 566 -1.36 7.99 -48.40
N GLY A 567 -1.70 7.24 -49.44
CA GLY A 567 -1.85 7.76 -50.80
C GLY A 567 -2.93 8.82 -50.90
N MET A 568 -4.10 8.59 -50.25
CA MET A 568 -5.19 9.56 -50.21
C MET A 568 -4.79 10.91 -49.59
N GLU A 569 -3.93 10.91 -48.57
CA GLU A 569 -3.41 12.17 -47.99
C GLU A 569 -2.38 12.89 -48.91
N PHE A 570 -1.80 12.19 -49.86
CA PHE A 570 -0.97 12.80 -50.92
C PHE A 570 -1.77 13.29 -52.12
N GLY A 571 -3.09 13.09 -52.12
CA GLY A 571 -3.94 13.44 -53.26
C GLY A 571 -3.78 12.50 -54.47
N LEU A 572 -3.32 11.27 -54.22
CA LEU A 572 -3.16 10.22 -55.20
C LEU A 572 -4.39 9.31 -55.29
#